data_9a370cebb9d8ce6a357a813cd923d4fe
#
_entry.id   9a370cebb9d8ce6a357a813cd923d4fe
#
_cell.length_a   1.000
_cell.length_b   1.000
_cell.length_c   1.000
_cell.angle_alpha   90.00
_cell.angle_beta   90.00
_cell.angle_gamma   90.00
#
_symmetry.space_group_name_H-M   'P 1'
#
loop_
_entity.id
_entity.type
_entity.pdbx_description
1 polymer ?
#
loop_
_entity_poly.entity_id
_entity_poly.type
_entity_poly.pdbx_seq_one_letter_code
_entity_poly.pdbx_strand_id
1 'polypeptide(L)'
;DLDNFKEINDTLGHDYGDELLKNVANLIKATMKEGNFVSRAGGDEFFILMRNIEDYSEISGLCIKLQSLLNCAIRIDDKHVYTSASIGITIFPDDGCETSILLKNADTAMYSAKNNGKAKYSFFNKKMTYIVVRRAEIEKGLRGALENNEFEIYYQPQIDIINNRVKGFEALLRWNSVKLGRVTPAEFIPVAEKSGLIMPIGDWIIRTVCLQNFLWKSKGYSYDTIAINLSAIQLQNDKFEETLKNIINETRINPK
;
A
#
# COMPACT_ATOMS: atom_id res chain seq x y z
N ASP A 1 -11.65 -0.78 -12.59
CA ASP A 1 -10.39 -1.53 -12.78
C ASP A 1 -10.47 -2.85 -12.04
N LEU A 2 -10.02 -3.94 -12.68
CA LEU A 2 -10.05 -5.27 -12.09
C LEU A 2 -8.86 -5.49 -11.17
N ASP A 3 -9.15 -5.92 -9.95
CA ASP A 3 -8.10 -6.20 -8.98
C ASP A 3 -7.33 -7.48 -9.37
N ASN A 4 -6.00 -7.42 -9.29
CA ASN A 4 -5.09 -8.55 -9.54
C ASN A 4 -5.14 -9.13 -10.97
N PHE A 5 -5.65 -8.40 -11.97
CA PHE A 5 -5.76 -8.89 -13.36
C PHE A 5 -4.41 -9.33 -13.94
N LYS A 6 -3.34 -8.61 -13.63
CA LYS A 6 -1.99 -9.00 -14.03
C LYS A 6 -1.58 -10.37 -13.48
N GLU A 7 -1.89 -10.66 -12.22
CA GLU A 7 -1.60 -11.94 -11.58
C GLU A 7 -2.36 -13.10 -12.25
N ILE A 8 -3.61 -12.83 -12.69
CA ILE A 8 -4.41 -13.79 -13.47
C ILE A 8 -3.72 -14.09 -14.81
N ASN A 9 -3.28 -13.05 -15.53
CA ASN A 9 -2.54 -13.22 -16.78
C ASN A 9 -1.22 -13.99 -16.58
N ASP A 10 -0.46 -13.63 -15.55
CA ASP A 10 0.83 -14.26 -15.25
C ASP A 10 0.67 -15.75 -14.86
N THR A 11 -0.47 -16.12 -14.26
CA THR A 11 -0.75 -17.48 -13.77
C THR A 11 -1.47 -18.35 -14.79
N LEU A 12 -2.47 -17.83 -15.50
CA LEU A 12 -3.35 -18.59 -16.40
C LEU A 12 -3.09 -18.32 -17.89
N GLY A 13 -2.36 -17.28 -18.21
CA GLY A 13 -2.07 -16.84 -19.57
C GLY A 13 -3.03 -15.75 -20.07
N HIS A 14 -2.58 -15.02 -21.11
CA HIS A 14 -3.31 -13.88 -21.66
C HIS A 14 -4.67 -14.25 -22.29
N ASP A 15 -4.80 -15.43 -22.86
CA ASP A 15 -6.06 -15.91 -23.44
C ASP A 15 -7.17 -15.99 -22.38
N TYR A 16 -6.85 -16.46 -21.18
CA TYR A 16 -7.79 -16.47 -20.04
C TYR A 16 -8.12 -15.06 -19.56
N GLY A 17 -7.13 -14.16 -19.56
CA GLY A 17 -7.37 -12.75 -19.25
C GLY A 17 -8.31 -12.08 -20.24
N ASP A 18 -8.15 -12.34 -21.52
CA ASP A 18 -9.03 -11.79 -22.57
C ASP A 18 -10.46 -12.32 -22.45
N GLU A 19 -10.65 -13.59 -22.16
CA GLU A 19 -11.97 -14.17 -21.89
C GLU A 19 -12.60 -13.60 -20.59
N LEU A 20 -11.80 -13.39 -19.55
CA LEU A 20 -12.26 -12.72 -18.33
C LEU A 20 -12.76 -11.31 -18.65
N LEU A 21 -12.01 -10.53 -19.43
CA LEU A 21 -12.40 -9.17 -19.83
C LEU A 21 -13.70 -9.15 -20.62
N LYS A 22 -13.92 -10.11 -21.53
CA LYS A 22 -15.19 -10.25 -22.28
C LYS A 22 -16.36 -10.56 -21.35
N ASN A 23 -16.17 -11.50 -20.40
CA ASN A 23 -17.19 -11.84 -19.42
C ASN A 23 -17.54 -10.64 -18.54
N VAL A 24 -16.54 -9.92 -18.03
CA VAL A 24 -16.73 -8.70 -17.23
C VAL A 24 -17.44 -7.61 -18.03
N ALA A 25 -17.06 -7.38 -19.29
CA ALA A 25 -17.74 -6.40 -20.17
C ALA A 25 -19.23 -6.73 -20.33
N ASN A 26 -19.56 -8.01 -20.54
CA ASN A 26 -20.93 -8.47 -20.66
C ASN A 26 -21.71 -8.30 -19.35
N LEU A 27 -21.10 -8.63 -18.22
CA LEU A 27 -21.65 -8.43 -16.87
C LEU A 27 -21.97 -6.95 -16.59
N ILE A 28 -21.02 -6.07 -16.89
CA ILE A 28 -21.23 -4.63 -16.74
C ILE A 28 -22.37 -4.18 -17.63
N LYS A 29 -22.38 -4.52 -18.93
CA LYS A 29 -23.44 -4.15 -19.86
C LYS A 29 -24.82 -4.62 -19.41
N ALA A 30 -24.94 -5.86 -18.96
CA ALA A 30 -26.21 -6.43 -18.48
C ALA A 30 -26.73 -5.73 -17.20
N THR A 31 -25.86 -5.02 -16.49
CA THR A 31 -26.22 -4.32 -15.27
C THR A 31 -26.65 -2.87 -15.52
N MET A 32 -26.32 -2.32 -16.70
CA MET A 32 -26.60 -0.93 -17.05
C MET A 32 -28.08 -0.71 -17.40
N LYS A 33 -28.60 0.44 -16.94
CA LYS A 33 -29.89 0.97 -17.42
C LYS A 33 -29.71 1.59 -18.81
N GLU A 34 -30.80 1.70 -19.57
CA GLU A 34 -30.84 2.39 -20.86
C GLU A 34 -30.36 3.84 -20.70
N GLY A 35 -29.57 4.31 -21.66
CA GLY A 35 -28.97 5.66 -21.65
C GLY A 35 -27.64 5.79 -20.92
N ASN A 36 -27.16 4.74 -20.23
CA ASN A 36 -25.82 4.69 -19.66
C ASN A 36 -24.81 4.12 -20.68
N PHE A 37 -23.56 4.52 -20.57
CA PHE A 37 -22.51 4.09 -21.49
C PHE A 37 -21.41 3.34 -20.74
N VAL A 38 -20.89 2.31 -21.41
CA VAL A 38 -19.76 1.52 -20.92
C VAL A 38 -18.71 1.46 -22.02
N SER A 39 -17.47 1.74 -21.68
CA SER A 39 -16.32 1.57 -22.58
C SER A 39 -15.16 0.94 -21.81
N ARG A 40 -14.30 0.21 -22.53
CA ARG A 40 -13.02 -0.24 -22.03
C ARG A 40 -11.96 0.77 -22.43
N ALA A 41 -11.22 1.31 -21.46
CA ALA A 41 -10.18 2.31 -21.70
C ALA A 41 -8.89 1.68 -22.24
N GLY A 42 -8.53 0.52 -21.72
CA GLY A 42 -7.36 -0.27 -22.05
C GLY A 42 -7.04 -1.23 -20.89
N GLY A 43 -6.27 -2.27 -21.17
CA GLY A 43 -5.93 -3.24 -20.11
C GLY A 43 -7.18 -3.78 -19.42
N ASP A 44 -7.24 -3.60 -18.11
CA ASP A 44 -8.32 -4.03 -17.19
C ASP A 44 -9.25 -2.89 -16.73
N GLU A 45 -9.14 -1.71 -17.37
CA GLU A 45 -9.89 -0.52 -17.01
C GLU A 45 -11.18 -0.36 -17.82
N PHE A 46 -12.29 -0.12 -17.14
CA PHE A 46 -13.60 0.16 -17.71
C PHE A 46 -14.12 1.52 -17.23
N PHE A 47 -14.68 2.30 -18.16
CA PHE A 47 -15.40 3.52 -17.85
C PHE A 47 -16.90 3.28 -17.95
N ILE A 48 -17.64 3.79 -16.96
CA ILE A 48 -19.09 3.80 -16.93
C ILE A 48 -19.55 5.25 -16.81
N LEU A 49 -20.32 5.71 -17.75
CA LEU A 49 -20.98 7.02 -17.69
C LEU A 49 -22.46 6.82 -17.37
N MET A 50 -22.87 7.25 -16.20
CA MET A 50 -24.27 7.30 -15.77
C MET A 50 -24.85 8.68 -16.05
N ARG A 51 -26.10 8.72 -16.51
CA ARG A 51 -26.81 9.96 -16.85
C ARG A 51 -28.10 10.09 -16.04
N ASN A 52 -28.52 11.33 -15.82
CA ASN A 52 -29.78 11.65 -15.16
C ASN A 52 -29.90 10.99 -13.77
N ILE A 53 -28.83 11.11 -12.98
CA ILE A 53 -28.80 10.60 -11.60
C ILE A 53 -29.53 11.60 -10.71
N GLU A 54 -30.57 11.16 -10.05
CA GLU A 54 -31.34 11.97 -9.10
C GLU A 54 -30.82 11.81 -7.67
N ASP A 55 -30.29 10.62 -7.34
CA ASP A 55 -29.76 10.31 -6.02
C ASP A 55 -28.46 9.49 -6.11
N TYR A 56 -27.49 9.84 -5.29
CA TYR A 56 -26.21 9.11 -5.19
C TYR A 56 -26.36 7.66 -4.70
N SER A 57 -27.47 7.32 -4.08
CA SER A 57 -27.81 5.94 -3.73
C SER A 57 -27.92 5.03 -4.95
N GLU A 58 -28.30 5.56 -6.13
CA GLU A 58 -28.33 4.78 -7.37
C GLU A 58 -26.92 4.36 -7.80
N ILE A 59 -25.94 5.26 -7.66
CA ILE A 59 -24.55 4.98 -7.97
C ILE A 59 -24.00 3.92 -7.01
N SER A 60 -24.23 4.11 -5.71
CA SER A 60 -23.82 3.16 -4.68
C SER A 60 -24.46 1.78 -4.90
N GLY A 61 -25.74 1.75 -5.23
CA GLY A 61 -26.46 0.51 -5.55
C GLY A 61 -25.88 -0.24 -6.74
N LEU A 62 -25.52 0.49 -7.81
CA LEU A 62 -24.85 -0.08 -8.97
C LEU A 62 -23.47 -0.65 -8.59
N CYS A 63 -22.67 0.10 -7.84
CA CYS A 63 -21.35 -0.34 -7.41
C CYS A 63 -21.42 -1.62 -6.56
N ILE A 64 -22.34 -1.68 -5.60
CA ILE A 64 -22.57 -2.87 -4.76
C ILE A 64 -22.97 -4.06 -5.63
N LYS A 65 -23.88 -3.86 -6.60
CA LYS A 65 -24.32 -4.90 -7.53
C LYS A 65 -23.16 -5.42 -8.40
N LEU A 66 -22.36 -4.52 -8.97
CA LEU A 66 -21.18 -4.90 -9.77
C LEU A 66 -20.17 -5.68 -8.92
N GLN A 67 -19.87 -5.23 -7.72
CA GLN A 67 -18.97 -5.92 -6.82
C GLN A 67 -19.49 -7.31 -6.43
N SER A 68 -20.77 -7.45 -6.14
CA SER A 68 -21.36 -8.76 -5.82
C SER A 68 -21.27 -9.74 -6.98
N LEU A 69 -21.43 -9.28 -8.22
CA LEU A 69 -21.33 -10.11 -9.42
C LEU A 69 -19.87 -10.50 -9.75
N LEU A 70 -18.93 -9.56 -9.56
CA LEU A 70 -17.51 -9.80 -9.84
C LEU A 70 -16.82 -10.64 -8.76
N ASN A 71 -17.28 -10.57 -7.51
CA ASN A 71 -16.76 -11.42 -6.43
C ASN A 71 -17.23 -12.88 -6.52
N CYS A 72 -18.12 -13.21 -7.47
CA CYS A 72 -18.47 -14.59 -7.76
C CYS A 72 -17.43 -15.25 -8.68
N ALA A 73 -17.34 -16.58 -8.59
CA ALA A 73 -16.52 -17.34 -9.51
C ALA A 73 -17.01 -17.16 -10.96
N ILE A 74 -16.16 -16.60 -11.81
CA ILE A 74 -16.41 -16.48 -13.23
C ILE A 74 -15.87 -17.75 -13.90
N ARG A 75 -16.77 -18.52 -14.53
CA ARG A 75 -16.35 -19.73 -15.26
C ARG A 75 -15.78 -19.34 -16.62
N ILE A 76 -14.55 -19.74 -16.87
CA ILE A 76 -13.87 -19.61 -18.15
C ILE A 76 -13.39 -21.02 -18.54
N ASP A 77 -13.97 -21.57 -19.58
CA ASP A 77 -13.78 -22.97 -20.00
C ASP A 77 -14.09 -23.95 -18.84
N ASP A 78 -13.06 -24.66 -18.38
CA ASP A 78 -13.11 -25.65 -17.30
C ASP A 78 -12.64 -25.10 -15.95
N LYS A 79 -12.24 -23.82 -15.89
CA LYS A 79 -11.70 -23.18 -14.68
C LYS A 79 -12.67 -22.14 -14.07
N HIS A 80 -12.53 -21.97 -12.77
CA HIS A 80 -13.18 -20.90 -12.03
C HIS A 80 -12.15 -19.82 -11.70
N VAL A 81 -12.37 -18.60 -12.20
CA VAL A 81 -11.53 -17.44 -11.95
C VAL A 81 -12.23 -16.52 -10.95
N TYR A 82 -11.52 -16.11 -9.93
CA TYR A 82 -12.01 -15.15 -8.94
C TYR A 82 -11.33 -13.80 -9.19
N THR A 83 -12.12 -12.76 -9.28
CA THR A 83 -11.64 -11.39 -9.42
C THR A 83 -12.53 -10.47 -8.61
N SER A 84 -12.07 -9.24 -8.42
CA SER A 84 -12.88 -8.15 -7.88
C SER A 84 -12.59 -6.87 -8.65
N ALA A 85 -13.29 -5.80 -8.34
CA ALA A 85 -13.02 -4.51 -8.94
C ALA A 85 -12.93 -3.42 -7.89
N SER A 86 -11.98 -2.51 -8.08
CA SER A 86 -11.90 -1.24 -7.37
C SER A 86 -12.50 -0.16 -8.24
N ILE A 87 -13.46 0.61 -7.69
CA ILE A 87 -14.27 1.56 -8.46
C ILE A 87 -14.04 2.97 -7.91
N GLY A 88 -13.62 3.90 -8.78
CA GLY A 88 -13.55 5.32 -8.48
C GLY A 88 -14.73 6.07 -9.12
N ILE A 89 -15.30 7.00 -8.39
CA ILE A 89 -16.52 7.71 -8.78
C ILE A 89 -16.27 9.22 -8.73
N THR A 90 -16.67 9.90 -9.80
CA THR A 90 -16.70 11.36 -9.89
C THR A 90 -18.07 11.83 -10.33
N ILE A 91 -18.47 13.01 -9.86
CA ILE A 91 -19.75 13.63 -10.12
C ILE A 91 -19.54 14.92 -10.92
N PHE A 92 -20.17 15.01 -12.07
CA PHE A 92 -20.24 16.25 -12.85
C PHE A 92 -21.44 17.06 -12.37
N PRO A 93 -21.30 18.40 -12.19
CA PRO A 93 -20.08 19.20 -12.33
C PRO A 93 -19.24 19.35 -11.06
N ASP A 94 -19.63 18.71 -9.93
CA ASP A 94 -19.09 18.95 -8.58
C ASP A 94 -17.60 18.61 -8.47
N ASP A 95 -17.19 17.52 -9.14
CA ASP A 95 -15.80 17.03 -9.13
C ASP A 95 -14.98 17.52 -10.32
N GLY A 96 -15.55 18.31 -11.21
CA GLY A 96 -14.88 18.90 -12.35
C GLY A 96 -15.81 19.14 -13.53
N CYS A 97 -15.44 20.08 -14.38
CA CYS A 97 -16.22 20.45 -15.61
C CYS A 97 -15.54 19.94 -16.89
N GLU A 98 -14.29 19.51 -16.83
CA GLU A 98 -13.54 18.99 -17.95
C GLU A 98 -13.38 17.47 -17.85
N THR A 99 -13.47 16.76 -18.97
CA THR A 99 -13.32 15.29 -19.04
C THR A 99 -11.99 14.83 -18.44
N SER A 100 -10.90 15.54 -18.74
CA SER A 100 -9.56 15.24 -18.22
C SER A 100 -9.50 15.30 -16.69
N ILE A 101 -10.20 16.29 -16.10
CA ILE A 101 -10.26 16.46 -14.64
C ILE A 101 -11.11 15.36 -14.02
N LEU A 102 -12.26 15.06 -14.59
CA LEU A 102 -13.14 13.99 -14.08
C LEU A 102 -12.46 12.63 -14.12
N LEU A 103 -11.79 12.29 -15.22
CA LEU A 103 -11.06 11.01 -15.34
C LEU A 103 -9.92 10.92 -14.31
N LYS A 104 -9.11 11.99 -14.18
CA LYS A 104 -8.05 12.05 -13.16
C LYS A 104 -8.59 11.89 -11.74
N ASN A 105 -9.72 12.50 -11.44
CA ASN A 105 -10.34 12.44 -10.12
C ASN A 105 -10.98 11.07 -9.87
N ALA A 106 -11.57 10.43 -10.89
CA ALA A 106 -12.05 9.05 -10.82
C ALA A 106 -10.91 8.07 -10.55
N ASP A 107 -9.77 8.22 -11.25
CA ASP A 107 -8.57 7.41 -11.02
C ASP A 107 -8.03 7.59 -9.59
N THR A 108 -8.00 8.84 -9.08
CA THR A 108 -7.62 9.13 -7.70
C THR A 108 -8.52 8.43 -6.68
N ALA A 109 -9.83 8.42 -6.93
CA ALA A 109 -10.80 7.75 -6.07
C ALA A 109 -10.66 6.21 -6.15
N MET A 110 -10.46 5.66 -7.34
CA MET A 110 -10.18 4.24 -7.57
C MET A 110 -8.91 3.79 -6.85
N TYR A 111 -7.84 4.57 -6.95
CA TYR A 111 -6.59 4.30 -6.22
C TYR A 111 -6.80 4.31 -4.70
N SER A 112 -7.66 5.19 -4.19
CA SER A 112 -8.06 5.18 -2.77
C SER A 112 -8.79 3.88 -2.40
N ALA A 113 -9.70 3.40 -3.24
CA ALA A 113 -10.39 2.12 -3.04
C ALA A 113 -9.40 0.95 -2.99
N LYS A 114 -8.44 0.90 -3.92
CA LYS A 114 -7.37 -0.12 -3.94
C LYS A 114 -6.52 -0.12 -2.65
N ASN A 115 -6.12 1.05 -2.16
CA ASN A 115 -5.31 1.17 -0.94
C ASN A 115 -6.09 0.84 0.34
N ASN A 116 -7.41 0.95 0.32
CA ASN A 116 -8.28 0.62 1.45
C ASN A 116 -8.74 -0.85 1.47
N GLY A 117 -8.05 -1.73 0.74
CA GLY A 117 -8.25 -3.17 0.77
C GLY A 117 -8.92 -3.76 -0.46
N LYS A 118 -8.94 -3.05 -1.60
CA LYS A 118 -9.53 -3.50 -2.88
C LYS A 118 -11.01 -3.88 -2.77
N ALA A 119 -11.62 -4.38 -3.85
CA ALA A 119 -13.02 -4.81 -3.88
C ALA A 119 -13.99 -3.78 -3.28
N LYS A 120 -13.75 -2.50 -3.49
CA LYS A 120 -14.51 -1.38 -2.93
C LYS A 120 -14.77 -0.31 -3.98
N TYR A 121 -15.73 0.56 -3.70
CA TYR A 121 -15.91 1.80 -4.44
C TYR A 121 -15.59 3.00 -3.55
N SER A 122 -15.21 4.11 -4.17
CA SER A 122 -14.92 5.36 -3.48
C SER A 122 -15.38 6.53 -4.33
N PHE A 123 -16.12 7.45 -3.72
CA PHE A 123 -16.38 8.76 -4.30
C PHE A 123 -15.15 9.63 -4.16
N PHE A 124 -14.86 10.41 -5.20
CA PHE A 124 -13.78 11.37 -5.14
C PHE A 124 -14.02 12.41 -4.03
N ASN A 125 -12.94 12.81 -3.38
CA ASN A 125 -12.92 14.04 -2.58
C ASN A 125 -11.52 14.69 -2.68
N LYS A 126 -11.47 16.00 -2.54
CA LYS A 126 -10.22 16.78 -2.70
C LYS A 126 -9.09 16.36 -1.78
N LYS A 127 -9.38 15.77 -0.61
CA LYS A 127 -8.35 15.25 0.30
C LYS A 127 -7.60 14.06 -0.27
N MET A 128 -8.23 13.26 -1.15
CA MET A 128 -7.58 12.10 -1.80
C MET A 128 -6.45 12.55 -2.71
N THR A 129 -6.62 13.64 -3.46
CA THR A 129 -5.56 14.19 -4.29
C THR A 129 -4.32 14.54 -3.46
N TYR A 130 -4.52 15.16 -2.29
CA TYR A 130 -3.43 15.46 -1.37
C TYR A 130 -2.70 14.18 -0.92
N ILE A 131 -3.43 13.12 -0.57
CA ILE A 131 -2.84 11.83 -0.13
C ILE A 131 -2.00 11.20 -1.26
N VAL A 132 -2.48 11.23 -2.50
CA VAL A 132 -1.75 10.68 -3.65
C VAL A 132 -0.46 11.47 -3.92
N VAL A 133 -0.56 12.79 -3.96
CA VAL A 133 0.62 13.67 -4.14
C VAL A 133 1.61 13.48 -3.00
N ARG A 134 1.14 13.48 -1.75
CA ARG A 134 1.98 13.29 -0.56
C ARG A 134 2.73 11.95 -0.57
N ARG A 135 2.07 10.86 -0.99
CA ARG A 135 2.73 9.54 -1.14
C ARG A 135 3.83 9.55 -2.19
N ALA A 136 3.59 10.18 -3.34
CA ALA A 136 4.60 10.30 -4.38
C ALA A 136 5.82 11.11 -3.93
N GLU A 137 5.59 12.20 -3.17
CA GLU A 137 6.66 12.99 -2.57
C GLU A 137 7.47 12.18 -1.55
N ILE A 138 6.78 11.41 -0.69
CA ILE A 138 7.41 10.51 0.29
C ILE A 138 8.26 9.47 -0.43
N GLU A 139 7.71 8.78 -1.43
CA GLU A 139 8.47 7.77 -2.18
C GLU A 139 9.72 8.36 -2.83
N LYS A 140 9.58 9.52 -3.46
CA LYS A 140 10.71 10.23 -4.05
C LYS A 140 11.77 10.61 -3.00
N GLY A 141 11.35 11.07 -1.82
CA GLY A 141 12.25 11.43 -0.73
C GLY A 141 12.99 10.23 -0.14
N LEU A 142 12.29 9.10 0.04
CA LEU A 142 12.86 7.88 0.60
C LEU A 142 14.05 7.33 -0.18
N ARG A 143 14.05 7.49 -1.52
CA ARG A 143 15.14 6.98 -2.39
C ARG A 143 16.53 7.52 -2.04
N GLY A 144 16.60 8.74 -1.50
CA GLY A 144 17.87 9.35 -1.09
C GLY A 144 18.04 9.48 0.43
N ALA A 145 17.06 9.09 1.22
CA ALA A 145 17.03 9.38 2.65
C ALA A 145 18.18 8.72 3.45
N LEU A 146 18.60 7.51 3.06
CA LEU A 146 19.75 6.83 3.68
C LEU A 146 21.08 7.54 3.37
N GLU A 147 21.30 7.89 2.11
CA GLU A 147 22.52 8.57 1.65
C GLU A 147 22.64 9.97 2.26
N ASN A 148 21.52 10.65 2.43
CA ASN A 148 21.45 11.99 3.01
C ASN A 148 21.45 11.99 4.54
N ASN A 149 21.54 10.83 5.20
CA ASN A 149 21.49 10.70 6.67
C ASN A 149 20.22 11.33 7.29
N GLU A 150 19.07 11.17 6.62
CA GLU A 150 17.80 11.75 7.06
C GLU A 150 17.08 10.87 8.11
N PHE A 151 17.57 9.65 8.38
CA PHE A 151 17.01 8.74 9.40
C PHE A 151 17.72 8.84 10.73
N GLU A 152 16.92 8.73 11.80
CA GLU A 152 17.38 8.65 13.18
C GLU A 152 16.66 7.51 13.92
N ILE A 153 17.33 6.92 14.90
CA ILE A 153 16.71 5.94 15.81
C ILE A 153 16.49 6.59 17.18
N TYR A 154 15.22 6.62 17.60
CA TYR A 154 14.86 6.98 18.95
C TYR A 154 14.69 5.70 19.78
N TYR A 155 15.13 5.73 21.03
CA TYR A 155 15.06 4.59 21.92
C TYR A 155 14.06 4.89 23.04
N GLN A 156 12.92 4.19 23.02
CA GLN A 156 11.90 4.34 24.06
C GLN A 156 12.17 3.33 25.17
N PRO A 157 12.38 3.78 26.44
CA PRO A 157 12.66 2.86 27.54
C PRO A 157 11.41 2.05 27.92
N GLN A 158 11.63 0.77 28.19
CA GLN A 158 10.66 -0.16 28.77
C GLN A 158 11.02 -0.37 30.24
N ILE A 159 10.09 -0.02 31.12
CA ILE A 159 10.31 -0.07 32.57
C ILE A 159 9.70 -1.33 33.15
N ASP A 160 10.50 -2.06 33.91
CA ASP A 160 10.02 -3.12 34.80
C ASP A 160 9.46 -2.46 36.06
N ILE A 161 8.14 -2.41 36.18
CA ILE A 161 7.42 -1.72 37.24
C ILE A 161 7.66 -2.43 38.60
N ILE A 162 7.83 -3.77 38.61
CA ILE A 162 8.01 -4.54 39.83
C ILE A 162 9.39 -4.26 40.46
N ASN A 163 10.42 -4.23 39.60
CA ASN A 163 11.79 -4.06 40.03
C ASN A 163 12.30 -2.62 39.93
N ASN A 164 11.45 -1.70 39.47
CA ASN A 164 11.73 -0.27 39.24
C ASN A 164 13.06 -0.04 38.49
N ARG A 165 13.28 -0.79 37.40
CA ARG A 165 14.48 -0.72 36.56
C ARG A 165 14.14 -0.62 35.08
N VAL A 166 15.06 -0.11 34.30
CA VAL A 166 14.96 -0.18 32.82
C VAL A 166 15.15 -1.63 32.41
N LYS A 167 14.11 -2.25 31.86
CA LYS A 167 14.16 -3.61 31.31
C LYS A 167 14.84 -3.62 29.95
N GLY A 168 14.52 -2.64 29.11
CA GLY A 168 15.05 -2.57 27.76
C GLY A 168 14.60 -1.31 27.04
N PHE A 169 14.76 -1.32 25.73
CA PHE A 169 14.38 -0.21 24.87
C PHE A 169 13.65 -0.75 23.64
N GLU A 170 12.78 0.07 23.06
CA GLU A 170 12.25 -0.11 21.72
C GLU A 170 12.92 0.89 20.77
N ALA A 171 13.51 0.40 19.69
CA ALA A 171 14.12 1.21 18.66
C ALA A 171 13.06 1.68 17.68
N LEU A 172 12.84 2.99 17.60
CA LEU A 172 11.79 3.63 16.83
C LEU A 172 12.40 4.51 15.74
N LEU A 173 12.20 4.13 14.49
CA LEU A 173 12.67 4.89 13.34
C LEU A 173 11.99 6.26 13.27
N ARG A 174 12.78 7.28 12.96
CA ARG A 174 12.33 8.65 12.66
C ARG A 174 12.94 9.09 11.34
N TRP A 175 12.18 9.81 10.56
CA TRP A 175 12.63 10.38 9.30
C TRP A 175 12.45 11.89 9.30
N ASN A 176 13.57 12.60 9.20
CA ASN A 176 13.66 14.04 9.12
C ASN A 176 14.10 14.44 7.71
N SER A 177 13.16 14.49 6.78
CA SER A 177 13.47 14.83 5.39
C SER A 177 13.79 16.32 5.25
N VAL A 178 14.85 16.63 4.53
CA VAL A 178 15.24 18.02 4.21
C VAL A 178 14.13 18.76 3.47
N LYS A 179 13.37 18.05 2.62
CA LYS A 179 12.30 18.65 1.80
C LYS A 179 10.93 18.60 2.43
N LEU A 180 10.62 17.52 3.13
CA LEU A 180 9.27 17.25 3.65
C LEU A 180 9.12 17.56 5.13
N GLY A 181 10.22 17.89 5.80
CA GLY A 181 10.27 18.02 7.24
C GLY A 181 10.17 16.67 7.94
N ARG A 182 9.66 16.65 9.16
CA ARG A 182 9.44 15.42 9.92
C ARG A 182 8.28 14.62 9.34
N VAL A 183 8.56 13.43 8.80
CA VAL A 183 7.57 12.49 8.27
C VAL A 183 7.34 11.38 9.29
N THR A 184 6.07 11.07 9.58
CA THR A 184 5.74 10.07 10.59
C THR A 184 5.93 8.65 10.06
N PRO A 185 6.27 7.67 10.92
CA PRO A 185 6.36 6.26 10.53
C PRO A 185 5.08 5.73 9.85
N ALA A 186 3.91 6.15 10.33
CA ALA A 186 2.62 5.78 9.76
C ALA A 186 2.44 6.25 8.30
N GLU A 187 3.11 7.35 7.90
CA GLU A 187 3.09 7.84 6.53
C GLU A 187 4.10 7.12 5.62
N PHE A 188 5.36 6.97 6.08
CA PHE A 188 6.43 6.53 5.18
C PHE A 188 6.67 5.01 5.18
N ILE A 189 6.39 4.28 6.27
CA ILE A 189 6.61 2.82 6.30
C ILE A 189 5.77 2.10 5.23
N PRO A 190 4.45 2.35 5.07
CA PRO A 190 3.67 1.70 4.01
C PRO A 190 4.17 2.04 2.60
N VAL A 191 4.75 3.22 2.40
CA VAL A 191 5.35 3.61 1.12
C VAL A 191 6.67 2.87 0.90
N ALA A 192 7.51 2.76 1.93
CA ALA A 192 8.78 2.02 1.88
C ALA A 192 8.54 0.52 1.61
N GLU A 193 7.51 -0.08 2.21
CA GLU A 193 7.10 -1.45 1.97
C GLU A 193 6.68 -1.68 0.52
N LYS A 194 5.78 -0.85 0.01
CA LYS A 194 5.25 -0.96 -1.36
C LYS A 194 6.32 -0.75 -2.43
N SER A 195 7.30 0.14 -2.17
CA SER A 195 8.40 0.44 -3.09
C SER A 195 9.62 -0.47 -2.93
N GLY A 196 9.62 -1.40 -1.96
CA GLY A 196 10.76 -2.26 -1.64
C GLY A 196 11.90 -1.56 -0.87
N LEU A 197 11.79 -0.24 -0.63
CA LEU A 197 12.80 0.53 0.10
C LEU A 197 12.89 0.16 1.58
N ILE A 198 11.90 -0.56 2.11
CA ILE A 198 11.91 -1.07 3.47
C ILE A 198 13.09 -2.02 3.73
N MET A 199 13.59 -2.71 2.69
CA MET A 199 14.72 -3.63 2.81
C MET A 199 16.01 -2.91 3.22
N PRO A 200 16.57 -1.97 2.42
CA PRO A 200 17.78 -1.27 2.80
C PRO A 200 17.62 -0.42 4.06
N ILE A 201 16.43 0.13 4.31
CA ILE A 201 16.12 0.87 5.53
C ILE A 201 16.19 -0.07 6.74
N GLY A 202 15.63 -1.27 6.65
CA GLY A 202 15.66 -2.25 7.73
C GLY A 202 17.07 -2.75 8.05
N ASP A 203 17.88 -3.01 7.04
CA ASP A 203 19.28 -3.39 7.23
C ASP A 203 20.07 -2.29 7.96
N TRP A 204 19.82 -1.03 7.59
CA TRP A 204 20.41 0.12 8.26
C TRP A 204 19.94 0.22 9.73
N ILE A 205 18.63 0.01 10.00
CA ILE A 205 18.09 0.02 11.37
C ILE A 205 18.78 -1.04 12.23
N ILE A 206 18.83 -2.29 11.76
CA ILE A 206 19.40 -3.41 12.51
C ILE A 206 20.87 -3.12 12.80
N ARG A 207 21.65 -2.71 11.81
CA ARG A 207 23.07 -2.35 11.96
C ARG A 207 23.27 -1.23 12.97
N THR A 208 22.49 -0.16 12.87
CA THR A 208 22.58 1.01 13.77
C THR A 208 22.25 0.63 15.20
N VAL A 209 21.19 -0.17 15.41
CA VAL A 209 20.80 -0.63 16.76
C VAL A 209 21.83 -1.59 17.36
N CYS A 210 22.37 -2.51 16.56
CA CYS A 210 23.45 -3.41 16.99
C CYS A 210 24.70 -2.64 17.44
N LEU A 211 25.13 -1.66 16.66
CA LEU A 211 26.27 -0.81 17.02
C LEU A 211 25.97 0.01 18.29
N GLN A 212 24.80 0.56 18.43
CA GLN A 212 24.40 1.31 19.63
C GLN A 212 24.37 0.42 20.87
N ASN A 213 23.84 -0.81 20.73
CA ASN A 213 23.83 -1.79 21.81
C ASN A 213 25.27 -2.13 22.26
N PHE A 214 26.16 -2.39 21.29
CA PHE A 214 27.58 -2.62 21.59
C PHE A 214 28.20 -1.45 22.36
N LEU A 215 27.98 -0.21 21.93
CA LEU A 215 28.47 0.99 22.59
C LEU A 215 27.91 1.16 24.01
N TRP A 216 26.62 0.90 24.23
CA TRP A 216 26.02 1.01 25.57
C TRP A 216 26.54 -0.07 26.51
N LYS A 217 26.65 -1.32 26.05
CA LYS A 217 27.20 -2.41 26.84
C LYS A 217 28.68 -2.16 27.23
N SER A 218 29.48 -1.63 26.27
CA SER A 218 30.88 -1.28 26.55
C SER A 218 31.05 -0.16 27.59
N LYS A 219 30.04 0.72 27.71
CA LYS A 219 29.99 1.78 28.73
C LYS A 219 29.44 1.31 30.07
N GLY A 220 29.08 0.03 30.19
CA GLY A 220 28.56 -0.56 31.41
C GLY A 220 27.07 -0.35 31.68
N TYR A 221 26.29 0.12 30.73
CA TYR A 221 24.85 0.23 30.89
C TYR A 221 24.22 -1.16 31.00
N SER A 222 23.31 -1.34 31.98
CA SER A 222 22.62 -2.59 32.24
C SER A 222 21.16 -2.50 31.82
N TYR A 223 20.78 -3.37 30.91
CA TYR A 223 19.41 -3.62 30.45
C TYR A 223 19.37 -4.99 29.75
N ASP A 224 18.17 -5.55 29.58
CA ASP A 224 18.03 -6.89 29.06
C ASP A 224 18.07 -6.91 27.51
N THR A 225 17.24 -6.10 26.84
CA THR A 225 17.01 -6.17 25.38
C THR A 225 16.85 -4.80 24.72
N ILE A 226 17.07 -4.75 23.40
CA ILE A 226 16.58 -3.68 22.53
C ILE A 226 15.69 -4.35 21.45
N ALA A 227 14.41 -3.99 21.42
CA ALA A 227 13.46 -4.48 20.43
C ALA A 227 13.54 -3.65 19.14
N ILE A 228 13.45 -4.33 17.99
CA ILE A 228 13.40 -3.73 16.65
C ILE A 228 12.12 -4.20 15.97
N ASN A 229 11.36 -3.27 15.39
CA ASN A 229 10.19 -3.59 14.59
C ASN A 229 10.63 -4.01 13.18
N LEU A 230 10.15 -5.16 12.71
CA LEU A 230 10.42 -5.70 11.39
C LEU A 230 9.14 -5.73 10.55
N SER A 231 9.25 -5.42 9.27
CA SER A 231 8.16 -5.59 8.32
C SER A 231 8.00 -7.07 7.94
N ALA A 232 6.74 -7.49 7.70
CA ALA A 232 6.45 -8.82 7.17
C ALA A 232 7.18 -9.09 5.84
N ILE A 233 7.36 -8.07 5.00
CA ILE A 233 8.08 -8.16 3.72
C ILE A 233 9.56 -8.51 3.94
N GLN A 234 10.19 -7.98 4.99
CA GLN A 234 11.57 -8.33 5.33
C GLN A 234 11.68 -9.79 5.76
N LEU A 235 10.74 -10.28 6.58
CA LEU A 235 10.74 -11.67 7.06
C LEU A 235 10.47 -12.70 5.95
N GLN A 236 9.79 -12.29 4.87
CA GLN A 236 9.54 -13.15 3.70
C GLN A 236 10.72 -13.20 2.72
N ASN A 237 11.77 -12.41 2.93
CA ASN A 237 12.93 -12.41 2.07
C ASN A 237 13.89 -13.55 2.44
N ASP A 238 14.16 -14.45 1.50
CA ASP A 238 15.04 -15.62 1.68
C ASP A 238 16.47 -15.24 2.15
N LYS A 239 16.92 -14.01 1.84
CA LYS A 239 18.24 -13.51 2.25
C LYS A 239 18.27 -12.85 3.61
N PHE A 240 17.13 -12.68 4.27
CA PHE A 240 17.05 -11.93 5.53
C PHE A 240 17.91 -12.56 6.63
N GLU A 241 17.87 -13.89 6.76
CA GLU A 241 18.66 -14.62 7.78
C GLU A 241 20.17 -14.43 7.56
N GLU A 242 20.63 -14.50 6.31
CA GLU A 242 22.03 -14.31 5.96
C GLU A 242 22.49 -12.85 6.25
N THR A 243 21.67 -11.87 5.86
CA THR A 243 21.92 -10.46 6.14
C THR A 243 22.01 -10.20 7.64
N LEU A 244 21.09 -10.76 8.44
CA LEU A 244 21.09 -10.61 9.88
C LEU A 244 22.36 -11.22 10.50
N LYS A 245 22.77 -12.42 10.08
CA LYS A 245 24.01 -13.06 10.54
C LYS A 245 25.24 -12.21 10.23
N ASN A 246 25.30 -11.63 9.04
CA ASN A 246 26.39 -10.76 8.62
C ASN A 246 26.46 -9.49 9.51
N ILE A 247 25.34 -8.84 9.77
CA ILE A 247 25.27 -7.67 10.64
C ILE A 247 25.71 -8.00 12.08
N ILE A 248 25.25 -9.13 12.64
CA ILE A 248 25.66 -9.59 13.98
C ILE A 248 27.17 -9.80 14.04
N ASN A 249 27.76 -10.45 13.04
CA ASN A 249 29.20 -10.69 12.99
C ASN A 249 30.00 -9.40 12.87
N GLU A 250 29.58 -8.47 11.99
CA GLU A 250 30.24 -7.18 11.79
C GLU A 250 30.20 -6.30 13.07
N THR A 251 29.06 -6.29 13.76
CA THR A 251 28.85 -5.44 14.94
C THR A 251 29.35 -6.07 16.23
N ARG A 252 29.81 -7.35 16.19
CA ARG A 252 30.31 -8.11 17.33
C ARG A 252 29.35 -8.15 18.52
N ILE A 253 28.06 -8.07 18.25
CA ILE A 253 27.03 -8.16 19.27
C ILE A 253 26.86 -9.63 19.69
N ASN A 254 26.65 -9.89 20.98
CA ASN A 254 26.32 -11.21 21.48
C ASN A 254 24.79 -11.39 21.40
N PRO A 255 24.26 -12.25 20.52
CA PRO A 255 22.84 -12.49 20.37
C PRO A 255 22.33 -13.42 21.49
N LYS A 256 22.16 -12.90 22.69
CA LYS A 256 21.57 -13.63 23.83
C LYS A 256 20.20 -13.09 24.14
#